data_b1c6790a978876aa20a558d5bb0fafcf
#
_entry.id   b1c6790a978876aa20a558d5bb0fafcf
#
_cell.length_a   1.000
_cell.length_b   1.000
_cell.length_c   1.000
_cell.angle_alpha   90.00
_cell.angle_beta   90.00
_cell.angle_gamma   90.00
#
_symmetry.space_group_name_H-M   'P 1'
#
loop_
_entity.id
_entity.type
_entity.pdbx_description
1 polymer ?
#
loop_
_entity_poly.entity_id
_entity_poly.type
_entity_poly.pdbx_seq_one_letter_code
_entity_poly.pdbx_strand_id
1 'polypeptide(L)'
;WIVWLTLTNSYGPDPVKGIEHGLGLWAIRLLLLALLVTPLRWLGLNLLKFRRQIGLVGFAYVVLHLLAWISIDMAFRWGQILPDLYKRPYIFVGMVALVLLIPLAVTSNNRAIRWMGALRWNRLHKLAYLATILAMVHFLMIGKVYTTEVLVYSAILVLLLCARVWRNGPVRLIWA
;
A
#
# COMPACT_ATOMS: atom_id res chain seq x y z
N TRP A 1 3.42 0.70 18.84
CA TRP A 1 4.81 0.92 18.40
C TRP A 1 5.05 2.38 17.98
N ILE A 2 4.31 2.92 17.01
CA ILE A 2 4.48 4.31 16.55
C ILE A 2 4.29 5.30 17.71
N VAL A 3 3.22 5.17 18.48
CA VAL A 3 2.95 6.00 19.67
C VAL A 3 4.08 5.90 20.69
N TRP A 4 4.60 4.70 20.95
CA TRP A 4 5.73 4.50 21.86
C TRP A 4 6.98 5.23 21.38
N LEU A 5 7.34 5.10 20.08
CA LEU A 5 8.50 5.79 19.51
C LEU A 5 8.35 7.32 19.55
N THR A 6 7.12 7.82 19.41
CA THR A 6 6.82 9.26 19.55
C THR A 6 7.01 9.72 21.00
N LEU A 7 6.48 8.98 21.97
CA LEU A 7 6.57 9.32 23.39
C LEU A 7 8.01 9.21 23.93
N THR A 8 8.82 8.30 23.39
CA THR A 8 10.23 8.12 23.79
C THR A 8 11.20 9.00 23.00
N ASN A 9 10.70 9.88 22.13
CA ASN A 9 11.51 10.72 21.22
C ASN A 9 12.55 9.95 20.39
N SER A 10 12.22 8.70 20.04
CA SER A 10 13.10 7.77 19.35
C SER A 10 13.15 7.94 17.82
N TYR A 11 12.43 8.93 17.26
CA TYR A 11 12.43 9.24 15.82
C TYR A 11 13.58 10.14 15.38
N GLY A 12 14.47 10.57 16.31
CA GLY A 12 15.58 11.45 16.00
C GLY A 12 15.17 12.92 15.84
N PRO A 13 15.92 13.71 15.06
CA PRO A 13 15.75 15.18 15.00
C PRO A 13 14.45 15.66 14.35
N ASP A 14 13.76 14.80 13.58
CA ASP A 14 12.50 15.15 12.90
C ASP A 14 11.43 14.08 13.19
N PRO A 15 10.71 14.19 14.32
CA PRO A 15 9.71 13.21 14.71
C PRO A 15 8.51 13.17 13.75
N VAL A 16 8.19 14.28 13.06
CA VAL A 16 7.09 14.35 12.09
C VAL A 16 7.36 13.42 10.92
N LYS A 17 8.54 13.56 10.30
CA LYS A 17 8.94 12.63 9.22
C LYS A 17 9.10 11.20 9.69
N GLY A 18 9.52 11.00 10.94
CA GLY A 18 9.58 9.68 11.56
C GLY A 18 8.21 9.00 11.62
N ILE A 19 7.17 9.72 12.04
CA ILE A 19 5.79 9.23 12.10
C ILE A 19 5.27 8.92 10.68
N GLU A 20 5.42 9.86 9.75
CA GLU A 20 5.01 9.66 8.35
C GLU A 20 5.67 8.43 7.73
N HIS A 21 6.98 8.34 7.84
CA HIS A 21 7.76 7.22 7.32
C HIS A 21 7.33 5.89 7.96
N GLY A 22 7.14 5.86 9.27
CA GLY A 22 6.68 4.69 10.01
C GLY A 22 5.30 4.21 9.55
N LEU A 23 4.34 5.13 9.35
CA LEU A 23 3.00 4.80 8.83
C LEU A 23 3.08 4.27 7.40
N GLY A 24 3.88 4.90 6.53
CA GLY A 24 4.11 4.44 5.16
C GLY A 24 4.77 3.06 5.09
N LEU A 25 5.76 2.79 5.96
CA LEU A 25 6.40 1.47 6.06
C LEU A 25 5.41 0.37 6.48
N TRP A 26 4.56 0.62 7.45
CA TRP A 26 3.54 -0.34 7.83
C TRP A 26 2.49 -0.55 6.74
N ALA A 27 2.11 0.51 6.03
CA ALA A 27 1.21 0.41 4.89
C ALA A 27 1.78 -0.53 3.82
N ILE A 28 3.02 -0.31 3.36
CA ILE A 28 3.63 -1.16 2.32
C ILE A 28 3.86 -2.60 2.79
N ARG A 29 4.27 -2.82 4.04
CA ARG A 29 4.41 -4.16 4.63
C ARG A 29 3.10 -4.93 4.59
N LEU A 30 1.99 -4.30 4.97
CA LEU A 30 0.67 -4.93 4.98
C LEU A 30 0.13 -5.18 3.56
N LEU A 31 0.38 -4.28 2.61
CA LEU A 31 0.05 -4.50 1.20
C LEU A 31 0.83 -5.69 0.63
N LEU A 32 2.14 -5.77 0.89
CA LEU A 32 2.97 -6.91 0.48
C LEU A 32 2.51 -8.21 1.15
N LEU A 33 2.16 -8.18 2.44
CA LEU A 33 1.62 -9.32 3.17
C LEU A 33 0.29 -9.80 2.56
N ALA A 34 -0.61 -8.88 2.20
CA ALA A 34 -1.85 -9.23 1.53
C ALA A 34 -1.62 -9.91 0.15
N LEU A 35 -0.57 -9.50 -0.57
CA LEU A 35 -0.14 -10.16 -1.79
C LEU A 35 0.52 -11.52 -1.52
N LEU A 36 1.27 -11.68 -0.45
CA LEU A 36 1.96 -12.91 -0.07
C LEU A 36 0.99 -14.05 0.28
N VAL A 37 -0.19 -13.76 0.80
CA VAL A 37 -1.20 -14.76 1.20
C VAL A 37 -1.49 -15.78 0.09
N THR A 38 -1.51 -15.37 -1.17
CA THR A 38 -1.80 -16.31 -2.28
C THR A 38 -0.63 -17.25 -2.59
N PRO A 39 0.64 -16.82 -2.70
CA PRO A 39 1.79 -17.71 -2.78
C PRO A 39 1.88 -18.69 -1.59
N LEU A 40 1.62 -18.25 -0.37
CA LEU A 40 1.62 -19.12 0.81
C LEU A 40 0.61 -20.26 0.70
N ARG A 41 -0.55 -20.02 0.10
CA ARG A 41 -1.51 -21.10 -0.18
C ARG A 41 -0.93 -22.16 -1.11
N TRP A 42 -0.05 -21.82 -2.03
CA TRP A 42 0.59 -22.79 -2.93
C TRP A 42 1.58 -23.70 -2.18
N LEU A 43 2.07 -23.24 -1.04
CA LEU A 43 2.94 -23.99 -0.13
C LEU A 43 2.14 -24.74 0.96
N GLY A 44 0.82 -24.82 0.84
CA GLY A 44 -0.07 -25.51 1.79
C GLY A 44 -0.61 -24.63 2.93
N LEU A 45 -0.15 -23.38 3.08
CA LEU A 45 -0.59 -22.48 4.15
C LEU A 45 -1.82 -21.67 3.72
N ASN A 46 -3.01 -22.08 4.12
CA ASN A 46 -4.26 -21.42 3.73
C ASN A 46 -4.62 -20.25 4.63
N LEU A 47 -4.07 -19.07 4.34
CA LEU A 47 -4.34 -17.81 5.06
C LEU A 47 -5.35 -16.90 4.32
N LEU A 48 -6.08 -17.41 3.32
CA LEU A 48 -7.01 -16.61 2.50
C LEU A 48 -8.07 -15.88 3.31
N LYS A 49 -8.53 -16.47 4.43
CA LYS A 49 -9.51 -15.86 5.33
C LYS A 49 -9.04 -14.51 5.91
N PHE A 50 -7.73 -14.32 6.08
CA PHE A 50 -7.15 -13.09 6.63
C PHE A 50 -6.80 -12.06 5.57
N ARG A 51 -6.74 -12.44 4.27
CA ARG A 51 -6.30 -11.56 3.19
C ARG A 51 -7.08 -10.24 3.14
N ARG A 52 -8.40 -10.32 3.36
CA ARG A 52 -9.28 -9.14 3.37
C ARG A 52 -8.96 -8.21 4.54
N GLN A 53 -8.84 -8.75 5.75
CA GLN A 53 -8.51 -7.97 6.94
C GLN A 53 -7.13 -7.31 6.81
N ILE A 54 -6.13 -8.06 6.37
CA ILE A 54 -4.77 -7.54 6.14
C ILE A 54 -4.81 -6.37 5.14
N GLY A 55 -5.54 -6.51 4.02
CA GLY A 55 -5.69 -5.45 3.03
C GLY A 55 -6.40 -4.21 3.57
N LEU A 56 -7.46 -4.37 4.38
CA LEU A 56 -8.18 -3.26 5.00
C LEU A 56 -7.32 -2.54 6.05
N VAL A 57 -6.58 -3.28 6.86
CA VAL A 57 -5.62 -2.68 7.81
C VAL A 57 -4.52 -1.94 7.06
N GLY A 58 -4.00 -2.51 5.96
CA GLY A 58 -3.05 -1.83 5.09
C GLY A 58 -3.60 -0.51 4.53
N PHE A 59 -4.85 -0.51 4.05
CA PHE A 59 -5.54 0.70 3.60
C PHE A 59 -5.69 1.73 4.72
N ALA A 60 -6.05 1.30 5.95
CA ALA A 60 -6.13 2.20 7.09
C ALA A 60 -4.79 2.89 7.39
N TYR A 61 -3.66 2.17 7.30
CA TYR A 61 -2.33 2.76 7.44
C TYR A 61 -1.99 3.75 6.31
N VAL A 62 -2.44 3.50 5.06
CA VAL A 62 -2.30 4.46 3.95
C VAL A 62 -3.07 5.75 4.26
N VAL A 63 -4.30 5.64 4.77
CA VAL A 63 -5.11 6.81 5.17
C VAL A 63 -4.46 7.57 6.32
N LEU A 64 -3.96 6.87 7.35
CA LEU A 64 -3.25 7.49 8.47
C LEU A 64 -1.97 8.20 8.02
N HIS A 65 -1.22 7.62 7.06
CA HIS A 65 -0.04 8.23 6.45
C HIS A 65 -0.41 9.55 5.74
N LEU A 66 -1.46 9.56 4.93
CA LEU A 66 -1.95 10.79 4.30
C LEU A 66 -2.40 11.83 5.32
N LEU A 67 -3.15 11.40 6.35
CA LEU A 67 -3.62 12.29 7.41
C LEU A 67 -2.45 12.90 8.20
N ALA A 68 -1.41 12.13 8.51
CA ALA A 68 -0.20 12.64 9.15
C ALA A 68 0.48 13.72 8.29
N TRP A 69 0.64 13.48 6.98
CA TRP A 69 1.19 14.48 6.07
C TRP A 69 0.33 15.77 6.04
N ILE A 70 -0.99 15.67 5.88
CA ILE A 70 -1.88 16.84 5.82
C ILE A 70 -1.90 17.61 7.15
N SER A 71 -2.03 16.90 8.28
CA SER A 71 -2.28 17.54 9.58
C SER A 71 -1.02 17.94 10.32
N ILE A 72 0.02 17.10 10.30
CA ILE A 72 1.23 17.30 11.10
C ILE A 72 2.31 18.01 10.28
N ASP A 73 2.65 17.52 9.08
CA ASP A 73 3.70 18.13 8.25
C ASP A 73 3.20 19.41 7.58
N MET A 74 2.05 19.37 6.92
CA MET A 74 1.49 20.51 6.21
C MET A 74 0.65 21.44 7.07
N ALA A 75 0.26 21.07 8.30
CA ALA A 75 -0.57 21.85 9.22
C ALA A 75 -1.81 22.47 8.52
N PHE A 76 -2.48 21.68 7.65
CA PHE A 76 -3.65 22.07 6.84
C PHE A 76 -3.44 23.29 5.92
N ARG A 77 -2.20 23.61 5.54
CA ARG A 77 -1.87 24.73 4.63
C ARG A 77 -2.24 24.40 3.19
N TRP A 78 -3.52 24.50 2.85
CA TRP A 78 -4.07 24.13 1.53
C TRP A 78 -3.37 24.83 0.35
N GLY A 79 -2.93 26.08 0.55
CA GLY A 79 -2.15 26.83 -0.45
C GLY A 79 -0.79 26.21 -0.79
N GLN A 80 -0.27 25.30 0.06
CA GLN A 80 0.96 24.51 -0.20
C GLN A 80 0.62 23.09 -0.62
N ILE A 81 -0.37 22.46 0.00
CA ILE A 81 -0.78 21.09 -0.29
C ILE A 81 -1.16 20.93 -1.76
N LEU A 82 -2.00 21.82 -2.30
CA LEU A 82 -2.46 21.72 -3.69
C LEU A 82 -1.31 21.85 -4.71
N PRO A 83 -0.42 22.85 -4.61
CA PRO A 83 0.77 22.90 -5.45
C PRO A 83 1.69 21.68 -5.32
N ASP A 84 1.87 21.11 -4.13
CA ASP A 84 2.75 19.97 -3.92
C ASP A 84 2.25 18.71 -4.64
N LEU A 85 0.93 18.56 -4.83
CA LEU A 85 0.36 17.43 -5.58
C LEU A 85 0.86 17.36 -7.03
N TYR A 86 1.14 18.48 -7.68
CA TYR A 86 1.63 18.50 -9.07
C TYR A 86 3.11 18.84 -9.19
N LYS A 87 3.70 19.54 -8.23
CA LYS A 87 5.13 19.88 -8.25
C LYS A 87 6.02 18.74 -7.79
N ARG A 88 5.51 17.84 -6.93
CA ARG A 88 6.25 16.73 -6.37
C ARG A 88 5.71 15.40 -6.94
N PRO A 89 6.34 14.84 -7.98
CA PRO A 89 5.80 13.68 -8.69
C PRO A 89 5.61 12.44 -7.78
N TYR A 90 6.42 12.28 -6.72
CA TYR A 90 6.24 11.19 -5.78
C TYR A 90 4.92 11.30 -5.00
N ILE A 91 4.48 12.52 -4.61
CA ILE A 91 3.17 12.72 -3.94
C ILE A 91 2.04 12.35 -4.90
N PHE A 92 2.12 12.79 -6.17
CA PHE A 92 1.13 12.44 -7.18
C PHE A 92 0.99 10.91 -7.35
N VAL A 93 2.11 10.19 -7.46
CA VAL A 93 2.11 8.71 -7.58
C VAL A 93 1.47 8.06 -6.35
N GLY A 94 1.78 8.56 -5.14
CA GLY A 94 1.16 8.08 -3.90
C GLY A 94 -0.35 8.32 -3.86
N MET A 95 -0.81 9.48 -4.34
CA MET A 95 -2.24 9.80 -4.43
C MET A 95 -2.97 8.89 -5.43
N VAL A 96 -2.36 8.60 -6.58
CA VAL A 96 -2.93 7.63 -7.55
C VAL A 96 -3.04 6.25 -6.91
N ALA A 97 -2.01 5.79 -6.19
CA ALA A 97 -2.07 4.52 -5.46
C ALA A 97 -3.23 4.48 -4.45
N LEU A 98 -3.41 5.55 -3.67
CA LEU A 98 -4.52 5.68 -2.71
C LEU A 98 -5.88 5.62 -3.43
N VAL A 99 -6.07 6.38 -4.51
CA VAL A 99 -7.32 6.39 -5.30
C VAL A 99 -7.68 4.99 -5.79
N LEU A 100 -6.69 4.20 -6.22
CA LEU A 100 -6.90 2.80 -6.61
C LEU A 100 -7.27 1.89 -5.42
N LEU A 101 -6.79 2.19 -4.22
CA LEU A 101 -7.10 1.40 -3.01
C LEU A 101 -8.52 1.69 -2.47
N ILE A 102 -9.08 2.89 -2.69
CA ILE A 102 -10.41 3.25 -2.20
C ILE A 102 -11.50 2.25 -2.66
N PRO A 103 -11.69 1.98 -3.96
CA PRO A 103 -12.71 1.04 -4.40
C PRO A 103 -12.45 -0.38 -3.88
N LEU A 104 -11.21 -0.79 -3.67
CA LEU A 104 -10.88 -2.08 -3.08
C LEU A 104 -11.34 -2.15 -1.61
N ALA A 105 -11.08 -1.10 -0.84
CA ALA A 105 -11.50 -1.02 0.55
C ALA A 105 -13.04 -1.00 0.69
N VAL A 106 -13.71 -0.15 -0.09
CA VAL A 106 -15.18 0.00 -0.08
C VAL A 106 -15.88 -1.31 -0.47
N THR A 107 -15.32 -2.05 -1.44
CA THR A 107 -15.89 -3.33 -1.90
C THR A 107 -15.39 -4.55 -1.14
N SER A 108 -14.58 -4.38 -0.11
CA SER A 108 -14.04 -5.45 0.73
C SER A 108 -15.08 -5.96 1.76
N ASN A 109 -16.28 -6.30 1.30
CA ASN A 109 -17.35 -6.85 2.13
C ASN A 109 -18.23 -7.85 1.35
N ASN A 110 -18.97 -8.68 2.07
CA ASN A 110 -19.80 -9.72 1.46
C ASN A 110 -20.99 -9.16 0.66
N ARG A 111 -21.48 -7.97 1.02
CA ARG A 111 -22.58 -7.30 0.31
C ARG A 111 -22.14 -6.89 -1.10
N ALA A 112 -20.93 -6.31 -1.22
CA ALA A 112 -20.35 -5.96 -2.51
C ALA A 112 -20.13 -7.19 -3.40
N ILE A 113 -19.64 -8.30 -2.84
CA ILE A 113 -19.45 -9.56 -3.60
C ILE A 113 -20.78 -10.08 -4.12
N ARG A 114 -21.85 -10.06 -3.32
CA ARG A 114 -23.19 -10.50 -3.75
C ARG A 114 -23.77 -9.58 -4.84
N TRP A 115 -23.57 -8.27 -4.69
CA TRP A 115 -24.10 -7.28 -5.65
C TRP A 115 -23.35 -7.28 -6.99
N MET A 116 -22.03 -7.35 -6.97
CA MET A 116 -21.20 -7.28 -8.19
C MET A 116 -21.05 -8.64 -8.89
N GLY A 117 -21.20 -9.73 -8.15
CA GLY A 117 -20.79 -11.08 -8.54
C GLY A 117 -19.29 -11.31 -8.40
N ALA A 118 -18.90 -12.56 -8.16
CA ALA A 118 -17.52 -12.93 -7.87
C ALA A 118 -16.53 -12.56 -8.99
N LEU A 119 -16.93 -12.68 -10.26
CA LEU A 119 -16.04 -12.37 -11.40
C LEU A 119 -15.68 -10.89 -11.45
N ARG A 120 -16.68 -10.00 -11.38
CA ARG A 120 -16.44 -8.54 -11.42
C ARG A 120 -15.66 -8.10 -10.18
N TRP A 121 -16.00 -8.64 -9.02
CA TRP A 121 -15.29 -8.35 -7.78
C TRP A 121 -13.81 -8.77 -7.88
N ASN A 122 -13.52 -9.96 -8.37
CA ASN A 122 -12.15 -10.43 -8.58
C ASN A 122 -11.37 -9.55 -9.58
N ARG A 123 -12.03 -9.11 -10.68
CA ARG A 123 -11.39 -8.19 -11.65
C ARG A 123 -11.03 -6.85 -11.01
N LEU A 124 -11.95 -6.24 -10.26
CA LEU A 124 -11.69 -5.00 -9.53
C LEU A 124 -10.52 -5.17 -8.56
N HIS A 125 -10.51 -6.26 -7.78
CA HIS A 125 -9.48 -6.50 -6.78
C HIS A 125 -8.08 -6.81 -7.35
N LYS A 126 -7.94 -6.97 -8.67
CA LYS A 126 -6.63 -6.99 -9.34
C LYS A 126 -5.94 -5.63 -9.35
N LEU A 127 -6.67 -4.53 -9.18
CA LEU A 127 -6.09 -3.20 -8.98
C LEU A 127 -5.15 -3.15 -7.77
N ALA A 128 -5.25 -4.09 -6.83
CA ALA A 128 -4.31 -4.21 -5.71
C ALA A 128 -2.86 -4.38 -6.19
N TYR A 129 -2.62 -5.05 -7.32
CA TYR A 129 -1.28 -5.19 -7.89
C TYR A 129 -0.75 -3.83 -8.34
N LEU A 130 -1.53 -3.11 -9.14
CA LEU A 130 -1.14 -1.79 -9.64
C LEU A 130 -0.97 -0.79 -8.49
N ALA A 131 -1.90 -0.77 -7.53
CA ALA A 131 -1.80 0.10 -6.36
C ALA A 131 -0.53 -0.18 -5.54
N THR A 132 -0.16 -1.46 -5.33
CA THR A 132 1.05 -1.81 -4.59
C THR A 132 2.32 -1.46 -5.39
N ILE A 133 2.31 -1.62 -6.72
CA ILE A 133 3.42 -1.18 -7.58
C ILE A 133 3.60 0.33 -7.46
N LEU A 134 2.53 1.12 -7.58
CA LEU A 134 2.60 2.57 -7.47
C LEU A 134 3.02 3.02 -6.07
N ALA A 135 2.55 2.34 -5.00
CA ALA A 135 3.00 2.60 -3.64
C ALA A 135 4.51 2.34 -3.48
N MET A 136 5.05 1.31 -4.13
CA MET A 136 6.49 1.04 -4.14
C MET A 136 7.25 2.08 -4.95
N VAL A 137 6.75 2.49 -6.11
CA VAL A 137 7.35 3.58 -6.91
C VAL A 137 7.37 4.88 -6.12
N HIS A 138 6.26 5.23 -5.44
CA HIS A 138 6.20 6.36 -4.52
C HIS A 138 7.30 6.27 -3.47
N PHE A 139 7.47 5.12 -2.83
CA PHE A 139 8.49 4.91 -1.81
C PHE A 139 9.92 5.04 -2.37
N LEU A 140 10.19 4.51 -3.57
CA LEU A 140 11.47 4.65 -4.28
C LEU A 140 11.81 6.10 -4.62
N MET A 141 10.80 6.93 -4.93
CA MET A 141 11.00 8.33 -5.34
C MET A 141 11.22 9.30 -4.17
N ILE A 142 10.90 8.92 -2.93
CA ILE A 142 11.05 9.80 -1.76
C ILE A 142 12.51 10.02 -1.40
N GLY A 143 13.35 8.99 -1.46
CA GLY A 143 14.73 9.00 -1.02
C GLY A 143 15.72 9.41 -2.11
N LYS A 144 16.72 10.21 -1.74
CA LYS A 144 17.91 10.45 -2.59
C LYS A 144 18.89 9.26 -2.56
N VAL A 145 18.80 8.44 -1.53
CA VAL A 145 19.62 7.24 -1.32
C VAL A 145 18.69 6.07 -1.04
N TYR A 146 18.90 4.95 -1.74
CA TYR A 146 18.13 3.74 -1.54
C TYR A 146 18.58 3.04 -0.25
N THR A 147 17.70 3.06 0.74
CA THR A 147 17.90 2.32 1.99
C THR A 147 17.74 0.81 1.76
N THR A 148 18.33 -0.01 2.64
CA THR A 148 18.16 -1.47 2.59
C THR A 148 16.68 -1.88 2.62
N GLU A 149 15.84 -1.17 3.38
CA GLU A 149 14.39 -1.45 3.45
C GLU A 149 13.70 -1.29 2.11
N VAL A 150 13.96 -0.19 1.38
CA VAL A 150 13.40 0.06 0.03
C VAL A 150 13.78 -1.05 -0.93
N LEU A 151 15.07 -1.45 -0.94
CA LEU A 151 15.57 -2.51 -1.82
C LEU A 151 14.94 -3.86 -1.49
N VAL A 152 14.87 -4.23 -0.21
CA VAL A 152 14.28 -5.49 0.24
C VAL A 152 12.79 -5.57 -0.12
N TYR A 153 12.01 -4.53 0.16
CA TYR A 153 10.57 -4.56 -0.16
C TYR A 153 10.32 -4.53 -1.67
N SER A 154 11.15 -3.83 -2.44
CA SER A 154 11.09 -3.86 -3.91
C SER A 154 11.37 -5.25 -4.45
N ALA A 155 12.41 -5.92 -3.94
CA ALA A 155 12.73 -7.30 -4.31
C ALA A 155 11.59 -8.27 -3.95
N ILE A 156 11.00 -8.14 -2.75
CA ILE A 156 9.84 -8.94 -2.34
C ILE A 156 8.67 -8.72 -3.31
N LEU A 157 8.35 -7.48 -3.67
CA LEU A 157 7.26 -7.19 -4.61
C LEU A 157 7.51 -7.85 -5.96
N VAL A 158 8.71 -7.69 -6.52
CA VAL A 158 9.10 -8.29 -7.81
C VAL A 158 8.96 -9.82 -7.75
N LEU A 159 9.49 -10.46 -6.71
CA LEU A 159 9.38 -11.91 -6.53
C LEU A 159 7.92 -12.38 -6.45
N LEU A 160 7.06 -11.66 -5.70
CA LEU A 160 5.64 -11.98 -5.58
C LEU A 160 4.91 -11.85 -6.92
N LEU A 161 5.23 -10.85 -7.72
CA LEU A 161 4.64 -10.64 -9.04
C LEU A 161 5.15 -11.68 -10.04
N CYS A 162 6.46 -11.96 -10.08
CA CYS A 162 7.06 -12.98 -10.92
C CYS A 162 6.49 -14.38 -10.62
N ALA A 163 6.38 -14.76 -9.36
CA ALA A 163 5.78 -16.03 -8.95
C ALA A 163 4.33 -16.19 -9.45
N ARG A 164 3.57 -15.10 -9.50
CA ARG A 164 2.19 -15.12 -10.03
C ARG A 164 2.15 -15.24 -11.55
N VAL A 165 3.01 -14.50 -12.26
CA VAL A 165 3.13 -14.60 -13.73
C VAL A 165 3.53 -16.03 -14.12
N TRP A 166 4.53 -16.56 -13.44
CA TRP A 166 5.00 -17.94 -13.67
C TRP A 166 3.88 -18.97 -13.55
N ARG A 167 3.10 -18.89 -12.47
CA ARG A 167 2.06 -19.92 -12.18
C ARG A 167 0.78 -19.74 -12.97
N ASN A 168 0.36 -18.52 -13.26
CA ASN A 168 -0.94 -18.23 -13.89
C ASN A 168 -0.83 -17.84 -15.37
N GLY A 169 0.37 -17.59 -15.86
CA GLY A 169 0.61 -16.99 -17.16
C GLY A 169 0.24 -15.49 -17.20
N PRO A 170 0.85 -14.71 -18.12
CA PRO A 170 0.63 -13.26 -18.20
C PRO A 170 -0.83 -12.89 -18.54
N VAL A 171 -1.51 -13.68 -19.36
CA VAL A 171 -2.89 -13.42 -19.80
C VAL A 171 -3.91 -13.58 -18.67
N ARG A 172 -3.74 -14.53 -17.75
CA ARG A 172 -4.67 -14.73 -16.63
C ARG A 172 -4.58 -13.67 -15.52
N LEU A 173 -3.49 -12.92 -15.47
CA LEU A 173 -3.40 -11.76 -14.56
C LEU A 173 -4.36 -10.63 -14.97
N ILE A 174 -4.62 -10.47 -16.25
CA ILE A 174 -5.39 -9.37 -16.81
C ILE A 174 -6.87 -9.74 -17.01
N TRP A 175 -7.18 -10.97 -17.44
CA TRP A 175 -8.51 -11.34 -17.97
C TRP A 175 -9.29 -12.43 -17.23
N ALA A 176 -8.73 -13.08 -16.21
CA ALA A 176 -9.45 -14.14 -15.47
C ALA A 176 -10.19 -13.65 -14.22
#